data_fd38ca048121ca3798f9e6c03d067cca
#
_entry.id   fd38ca048121ca3798f9e6c03d067cca
#
_cell.length_a   1.000
_cell.length_b   1.000
_cell.length_c   1.000
_cell.angle_alpha   90.00
_cell.angle_beta   90.00
_cell.angle_gamma   90.00
#
_symmetry.space_group_name_H-M   'P 1'
#
loop_
_entity.id
_entity.type
_entity.pdbx_description
1 polymer ?
#
loop_
_entity_poly.entity_id
_entity_poly.type
_entity_poly.pdbx_seq_one_letter_code
_entity_poly.pdbx_strand_id
1 'polypeptide(L)'
;MLGVQRSEFGVFFMMKRKRIIVMGFMGSMPIAGVIWQHIHYIVGLQRLGHEVFYIEDSARMTYNPQTFDVGEDYGYAASILQRLAEEFEFNDRWGFCARYLKDTPTAGLSLTKIRKLYREADAVLNVCGTQEFNDDLLRSERILYVESDPGVEQIKIDQKVQDTWEYLQRHHALFTFGENVGTEKFPVPTHGLEWLPTRQPIVTDLWQTRRRPAETAVFTSIANWSTSGLKDITWRGEKYLWSKSPEFVRFVSAPKKSGETFELATNMKDEPTREKFLENDWRLVSPIELSIDYRQYRDYIRNSKGEFTVAKDQYVRLNTGWFSDRTACYLAAGRPVITQKTGFPWEETHRGLLTFRSLPEIVEAVKMINADYALHSKAARDLAREVFEAEKVLKSLLERAGI
;
A
#
# COMPACT_ATOMS: atom_id res chain seq x y z
N MET A 1 -41.13 -12.55 41.19
CA MET A 1 -41.26 -12.16 39.77
C MET A 1 -39.87 -11.87 39.23
N LEU A 2 -39.29 -12.82 38.55
CA LEU A 2 -37.96 -12.73 37.96
C LEU A 2 -38.12 -12.12 36.56
N GLY A 3 -37.59 -10.91 36.39
CA GLY A 3 -37.55 -10.25 35.08
C GLY A 3 -36.44 -10.84 34.20
N VAL A 4 -36.83 -11.51 33.11
CA VAL A 4 -35.92 -11.99 32.08
C VAL A 4 -35.52 -10.80 31.20
N GLN A 5 -34.28 -10.36 31.31
CA GLN A 5 -33.66 -9.47 30.34
C GLN A 5 -33.48 -10.23 29.03
N ARG A 6 -34.20 -9.80 27.98
CA ARG A 6 -33.94 -10.21 26.61
C ARG A 6 -32.64 -9.55 26.13
N SER A 7 -31.62 -10.34 25.85
CA SER A 7 -30.44 -9.92 25.12
C SER A 7 -30.85 -9.55 23.69
N GLU A 8 -30.60 -8.30 23.30
CA GLU A 8 -30.69 -7.88 21.91
C GLU A 8 -29.62 -8.60 21.10
N PHE A 9 -30.01 -9.63 20.39
CA PHE A 9 -29.22 -10.18 19.30
C PHE A 9 -29.25 -9.17 18.15
N GLY A 10 -28.12 -8.47 17.96
CA GLY A 10 -27.91 -7.68 16.76
C GLY A 10 -28.03 -8.57 15.53
N VAL A 11 -29.00 -8.27 14.67
CA VAL A 11 -29.15 -8.91 13.37
C VAL A 11 -27.93 -8.52 12.55
N PHE A 12 -26.92 -9.39 12.50
CA PHE A 12 -25.86 -9.30 11.50
C PHE A 12 -26.52 -9.47 10.12
N PHE A 13 -26.74 -8.38 9.41
CA PHE A 13 -27.02 -8.46 7.98
C PHE A 13 -25.82 -9.11 7.32
N MET A 14 -25.90 -10.41 7.04
CA MET A 14 -24.91 -11.10 6.23
C MET A 14 -24.93 -10.44 4.85
N MET A 15 -23.85 -9.76 4.50
CA MET A 15 -23.68 -9.24 3.12
C MET A 15 -23.86 -10.42 2.15
N LYS A 16 -24.63 -10.21 1.08
CA LYS A 16 -24.78 -11.24 0.06
C LYS A 16 -23.39 -11.58 -0.49
N ARG A 17 -23.05 -12.89 -0.51
CA ARG A 17 -21.80 -13.36 -1.09
C ARG A 17 -21.66 -12.87 -2.52
N LYS A 18 -20.56 -12.20 -2.82
CA LYS A 18 -20.20 -11.65 -4.13
C LYS A 18 -19.02 -12.40 -4.70
N ARG A 19 -18.91 -12.42 -6.03
CA ARG A 19 -17.71 -12.85 -6.74
C ARG A 19 -16.87 -11.64 -7.10
N ILE A 20 -15.68 -11.53 -6.53
CA ILE A 20 -14.82 -10.36 -6.67
C ILE A 20 -13.49 -10.78 -7.26
N ILE A 21 -13.03 -10.05 -8.27
CA ILE A 21 -11.69 -10.21 -8.82
C ILE A 21 -10.81 -9.07 -8.26
N VAL A 22 -9.69 -9.43 -7.68
CA VAL A 22 -8.61 -8.50 -7.33
C VAL A 22 -7.55 -8.61 -8.43
N MET A 23 -7.30 -7.52 -9.13
CA MET A 23 -6.24 -7.41 -10.12
C MET A 23 -5.09 -6.59 -9.57
N GLY A 24 -3.87 -7.02 -9.85
CA GLY A 24 -2.67 -6.38 -9.36
C GLY A 24 -1.42 -6.86 -10.09
N PHE A 25 -0.29 -6.85 -9.39
CA PHE A 25 1.02 -7.17 -9.98
C PHE A 25 1.97 -7.89 -9.00
N MET A 26 1.45 -8.62 -8.01
CA MET A 26 2.29 -9.31 -7.03
C MET A 26 3.05 -10.52 -7.60
N GLY A 27 2.63 -11.06 -8.74
CA GLY A 27 3.36 -12.08 -9.50
C GLY A 27 4.38 -11.45 -10.44
N SER A 28 4.00 -10.43 -11.22
CA SER A 28 4.92 -9.74 -12.14
C SER A 28 5.95 -8.85 -11.45
N MET A 29 5.71 -8.43 -10.20
CA MET A 29 6.65 -7.69 -9.36
C MET A 29 6.63 -8.25 -7.93
N PRO A 30 7.18 -9.44 -7.70
CA PRO A 30 7.06 -10.20 -6.45
C PRO A 30 7.99 -9.67 -5.36
N ILE A 31 7.82 -8.40 -5.00
CA ILE A 31 8.48 -7.78 -3.86
C ILE A 31 7.52 -7.68 -2.66
N ALA A 32 8.05 -7.84 -1.47
CA ALA A 32 7.29 -8.05 -0.24
C ALA A 32 6.21 -7.00 0.00
N GLY A 33 6.49 -5.71 -0.21
CA GLY A 33 5.50 -4.64 -0.05
C GLY A 33 4.32 -4.76 -1.01
N VAL A 34 4.58 -5.17 -2.27
CA VAL A 34 3.54 -5.41 -3.28
C VAL A 34 2.73 -6.65 -2.93
N ILE A 35 3.39 -7.72 -2.50
CA ILE A 35 2.71 -8.97 -2.07
C ILE A 35 1.74 -8.65 -0.93
N TRP A 36 2.20 -8.02 0.15
CA TRP A 36 1.36 -7.71 1.29
C TRP A 36 0.19 -6.80 0.93
N GLN A 37 0.39 -5.80 0.09
CA GLN A 37 -0.67 -4.92 -0.37
C GLN A 37 -1.84 -5.74 -0.97
N HIS A 38 -1.57 -6.68 -1.88
CA HIS A 38 -2.62 -7.47 -2.53
C HIS A 38 -3.20 -8.56 -1.61
N ILE A 39 -2.38 -9.19 -0.78
CA ILE A 39 -2.85 -10.19 0.19
C ILE A 39 -3.87 -9.58 1.15
N HIS A 40 -3.71 -8.35 1.56
CA HIS A 40 -4.69 -7.67 2.42
C HIS A 40 -6.06 -7.51 1.75
N TYR A 41 -6.11 -7.23 0.45
CA TYR A 41 -7.38 -7.23 -0.32
C TYR A 41 -8.00 -8.62 -0.38
N ILE A 42 -7.22 -9.63 -0.75
CA ILE A 42 -7.69 -11.01 -0.92
C ILE A 42 -8.26 -11.53 0.41
N VAL A 43 -7.46 -11.52 1.46
CA VAL A 43 -7.85 -12.06 2.78
C VAL A 43 -8.98 -11.26 3.41
N GLY A 44 -8.96 -9.93 3.30
CA GLY A 44 -10.02 -9.08 3.83
C GLY A 44 -11.38 -9.35 3.16
N LEU A 45 -11.40 -9.48 1.83
CA LEU A 45 -12.61 -9.83 1.09
C LEU A 45 -13.10 -11.27 1.37
N GLN A 46 -12.18 -12.23 1.53
CA GLN A 46 -12.54 -13.60 1.96
C GLN A 46 -13.20 -13.59 3.34
N ARG A 47 -12.69 -12.81 4.30
CA ARG A 47 -13.27 -12.67 5.64
C ARG A 47 -14.65 -12.01 5.64
N LEU A 48 -14.93 -11.15 4.67
CA LEU A 48 -16.27 -10.63 4.41
C LEU A 48 -17.22 -11.66 3.80
N GLY A 49 -16.75 -12.89 3.52
CA GLY A 49 -17.55 -13.99 2.97
C GLY A 49 -17.66 -14.01 1.45
N HIS A 50 -16.88 -13.20 0.74
CA HIS A 50 -16.90 -13.15 -0.72
C HIS A 50 -16.09 -14.28 -1.36
N GLU A 51 -16.44 -14.62 -2.61
CA GLU A 51 -15.65 -15.50 -3.47
C GLU A 51 -14.62 -14.65 -4.20
N VAL A 52 -13.34 -14.78 -3.81
CA VAL A 52 -12.27 -13.89 -4.27
C VAL A 52 -11.35 -14.60 -5.24
N PHE A 53 -11.08 -13.96 -6.38
CA PHE A 53 -10.11 -14.38 -7.37
C PHE A 53 -8.99 -13.34 -7.47
N TYR A 54 -7.77 -13.80 -7.67
CA TYR A 54 -6.64 -12.93 -7.99
C TYR A 54 -6.20 -13.15 -9.44
N ILE A 55 -6.20 -12.09 -10.25
CA ILE A 55 -5.85 -12.19 -11.68
C ILE A 55 -4.82 -11.12 -12.03
N GLU A 56 -3.74 -11.54 -12.71
CA GLU A 56 -2.82 -10.65 -13.43
C GLU A 56 -3.00 -10.87 -14.93
N ASP A 57 -3.41 -9.84 -15.63
CA ASP A 57 -3.75 -9.89 -17.07
C ASP A 57 -3.25 -8.63 -17.80
N SER A 58 -2.02 -8.21 -17.49
CA SER A 58 -1.36 -7.07 -18.13
C SER A 58 -0.32 -7.53 -19.13
N ALA A 59 0.08 -6.62 -20.04
CA ALA A 59 1.20 -6.84 -20.94
C ALA A 59 2.57 -6.67 -20.26
N ARG A 60 2.61 -6.54 -18.94
CA ARG A 60 3.84 -6.35 -18.16
C ARG A 60 4.66 -7.62 -18.09
N MET A 61 5.91 -7.55 -18.52
CA MET A 61 6.90 -8.61 -18.28
C MET A 61 7.19 -8.79 -16.79
N THR A 62 7.66 -9.97 -16.43
CA THR A 62 7.90 -10.35 -15.03
C THR A 62 9.28 -9.94 -14.55
N TYR A 63 9.35 -9.42 -13.34
CA TYR A 63 10.61 -9.19 -12.62
C TYR A 63 10.96 -10.42 -11.77
N ASN A 64 12.17 -10.93 -11.94
CA ASN A 64 12.71 -11.96 -11.07
C ASN A 64 13.68 -11.34 -10.05
N PRO A 65 13.34 -11.27 -8.76
CA PRO A 65 14.19 -10.64 -7.75
C PRO A 65 15.42 -11.47 -7.38
N GLN A 66 15.54 -12.72 -7.81
CA GLN A 66 16.72 -13.55 -7.59
C GLN A 66 17.82 -13.23 -8.60
N THR A 67 17.46 -12.91 -9.83
CA THR A 67 18.38 -12.56 -10.92
C THR A 67 18.45 -11.07 -11.20
N PHE A 68 17.52 -10.28 -10.63
CA PHE A 68 17.33 -8.86 -10.88
C PHE A 68 16.95 -8.51 -12.33
N ASP A 69 16.43 -9.47 -13.08
CA ASP A 69 16.07 -9.30 -14.48
C ASP A 69 14.56 -9.10 -14.67
N VAL A 70 14.21 -8.35 -15.72
CA VAL A 70 12.85 -8.28 -16.26
C VAL A 70 12.84 -9.04 -17.59
N GLY A 71 11.93 -9.99 -17.75
CA GLY A 71 11.91 -10.82 -18.94
C GLY A 71 10.59 -11.54 -19.19
N GLU A 72 10.58 -12.35 -20.24
CA GLU A 72 9.42 -13.08 -20.73
C GLU A 72 9.10 -14.34 -19.91
N ASP A 73 10.07 -14.86 -19.12
CA ASP A 73 9.86 -16.04 -18.27
C ASP A 73 8.96 -15.70 -17.08
N TYR A 74 7.75 -16.25 -17.08
CA TYR A 74 6.79 -16.11 -15.98
C TYR A 74 6.81 -17.26 -14.97
N GLY A 75 7.72 -18.19 -15.09
CA GLY A 75 7.82 -19.36 -14.19
C GLY A 75 7.98 -18.97 -12.73
N TYR A 76 8.82 -17.98 -12.45
CA TYR A 76 8.98 -17.45 -11.09
C TYR A 76 7.69 -16.79 -10.57
N ALA A 77 7.01 -15.97 -11.39
CA ALA A 77 5.73 -15.35 -11.04
C ALA A 77 4.67 -16.41 -10.71
N ALA A 78 4.54 -17.45 -11.55
CA ALA A 78 3.62 -18.55 -11.32
C ALA A 78 3.92 -19.30 -10.01
N SER A 79 5.20 -19.57 -9.72
CA SER A 79 5.61 -20.25 -8.49
C SER A 79 5.31 -19.46 -7.22
N ILE A 80 5.48 -18.14 -7.26
CA ILE A 80 5.12 -17.24 -6.16
C ILE A 80 3.61 -17.21 -5.95
N LEU A 81 2.83 -17.04 -7.02
CA LEU A 81 1.36 -16.99 -6.93
C LEU A 81 0.79 -18.30 -6.40
N GLN A 82 1.30 -19.45 -6.85
CA GLN A 82 0.90 -20.77 -6.33
C GLN A 82 1.16 -20.87 -4.82
N ARG A 83 2.34 -20.51 -4.36
CA ARG A 83 2.71 -20.55 -2.93
C ARG A 83 1.84 -19.61 -2.09
N LEU A 84 1.58 -18.39 -2.57
CA LEU A 84 0.70 -17.44 -1.90
C LEU A 84 -0.74 -17.94 -1.85
N ALA A 85 -1.21 -18.56 -2.94
CA ALA A 85 -2.55 -19.13 -3.02
C ALA A 85 -2.74 -20.26 -1.98
N GLU A 86 -1.73 -21.11 -1.80
CA GLU A 86 -1.72 -22.15 -0.77
C GLU A 86 -1.72 -21.57 0.64
N GLU A 87 -0.87 -20.58 0.92
CA GLU A 87 -0.76 -20.00 2.26
C GLU A 87 -1.99 -19.19 2.67
N PHE A 88 -2.62 -18.48 1.72
CA PHE A 88 -3.75 -17.58 1.98
C PHE A 88 -5.10 -18.10 1.44
N GLU A 89 -5.20 -19.40 1.19
CA GLU A 89 -6.44 -20.14 0.92
C GLU A 89 -7.22 -19.67 -0.32
N PHE A 90 -6.51 -19.39 -1.43
CA PHE A 90 -7.14 -19.13 -2.75
C PHE A 90 -6.60 -20.02 -3.89
N ASN A 91 -6.24 -21.28 -3.58
CA ASN A 91 -5.55 -22.24 -4.46
C ASN A 91 -6.09 -22.33 -5.89
N ASP A 92 -7.41 -22.47 -6.06
CA ASP A 92 -8.05 -22.61 -7.36
C ASP A 92 -8.60 -21.30 -7.92
N ARG A 93 -8.20 -20.17 -7.34
CA ARG A 93 -8.77 -18.85 -7.61
C ARG A 93 -7.73 -17.80 -7.97
N TRP A 94 -6.66 -18.21 -8.66
CA TRP A 94 -5.68 -17.28 -9.19
C TRP A 94 -5.36 -17.57 -10.65
N GLY A 95 -5.00 -16.55 -11.42
CA GLY A 95 -4.56 -16.67 -12.80
C GLY A 95 -3.55 -15.62 -13.17
N PHE A 96 -2.56 -16.01 -13.96
CA PHE A 96 -1.58 -15.14 -14.59
C PHE A 96 -1.66 -15.31 -16.10
N CYS A 97 -1.82 -14.20 -16.84
CA CYS A 97 -1.88 -14.18 -18.31
C CYS A 97 -0.62 -13.48 -18.85
N ALA A 98 0.26 -14.22 -19.50
CA ALA A 98 1.45 -13.64 -20.15
C ALA A 98 1.08 -13.01 -21.50
N ARG A 99 0.37 -11.86 -21.49
CA ARG A 99 -0.10 -11.17 -22.69
C ARG A 99 1.00 -10.66 -23.61
N TYR A 100 2.21 -10.55 -23.12
CA TYR A 100 3.40 -10.20 -23.89
C TYR A 100 3.93 -11.36 -24.75
N LEU A 101 3.41 -12.58 -24.55
CA LEU A 101 3.75 -13.75 -25.35
C LEU A 101 2.66 -14.09 -26.38
N LYS A 102 3.08 -14.75 -27.47
CA LYS A 102 2.15 -15.28 -28.47
C LYS A 102 1.17 -16.25 -27.81
N ASP A 103 -0.10 -16.21 -28.24
CA ASP A 103 -1.19 -17.06 -27.77
C ASP A 103 -1.56 -16.91 -26.29
N THR A 104 -1.02 -15.94 -25.59
CA THR A 104 -1.31 -15.60 -24.18
C THR A 104 -1.32 -16.83 -23.27
N PRO A 105 -0.19 -17.49 -23.03
CA PRO A 105 -0.14 -18.61 -22.12
C PRO A 105 -0.51 -18.18 -20.69
N THR A 106 -1.09 -19.11 -19.92
CA THR A 106 -1.56 -18.82 -18.56
C THR A 106 -0.95 -19.78 -17.55
N ALA A 107 -0.83 -19.31 -16.29
CA ALA A 107 -0.62 -20.17 -15.14
C ALA A 107 -1.82 -20.04 -14.17
N GLY A 108 -2.08 -21.09 -13.40
CA GLY A 108 -3.28 -21.20 -12.56
C GLY A 108 -4.54 -21.42 -13.39
N LEU A 109 -5.45 -20.47 -13.41
CA LEU A 109 -6.68 -20.54 -14.19
C LEU A 109 -6.40 -20.43 -15.69
N SER A 110 -7.13 -21.22 -16.49
CA SER A 110 -7.05 -21.12 -17.95
C SER A 110 -7.68 -19.80 -18.46
N LEU A 111 -7.24 -19.32 -19.62
CA LEU A 111 -7.75 -18.11 -20.25
C LEU A 111 -9.28 -18.16 -20.45
N THR A 112 -9.81 -19.34 -20.81
CA THR A 112 -11.26 -19.54 -20.95
C THR A 112 -12.01 -19.32 -19.63
N LYS A 113 -11.47 -19.81 -18.51
CA LYS A 113 -12.04 -19.57 -17.17
C LYS A 113 -11.95 -18.10 -16.78
N ILE A 114 -10.83 -17.44 -17.05
CA ILE A 114 -10.62 -16.00 -16.76
C ILE A 114 -11.63 -15.16 -17.55
N ARG A 115 -11.80 -15.42 -18.84
CA ARG A 115 -12.82 -14.77 -19.69
C ARG A 115 -14.25 -14.94 -19.18
N LYS A 116 -14.56 -16.12 -18.63
CA LYS A 116 -15.84 -16.37 -18.00
C LYS A 116 -16.00 -15.55 -16.71
N LEU A 117 -14.96 -15.51 -15.88
CA LEU A 117 -14.94 -14.75 -14.62
C LEU A 117 -15.19 -13.25 -14.85
N TYR A 118 -14.59 -12.64 -15.86
CA TYR A 118 -14.82 -11.22 -16.18
C TYR A 118 -16.29 -10.89 -16.44
N ARG A 119 -17.05 -11.81 -17.03
CA ARG A 119 -18.49 -11.63 -17.28
C ARG A 119 -19.37 -11.91 -16.06
N GLU A 120 -18.88 -12.74 -15.14
CA GLU A 120 -19.67 -13.23 -14.00
C GLU A 120 -19.31 -12.55 -12.67
N ALA A 121 -18.24 -11.77 -12.63
CA ALA A 121 -17.82 -11.06 -11.42
C ALA A 121 -18.80 -9.93 -11.08
N ASP A 122 -19.12 -9.82 -9.81
CA ASP A 122 -19.90 -8.69 -9.28
C ASP A 122 -19.05 -7.40 -9.25
N ALA A 123 -17.73 -7.54 -9.12
CA ALA A 123 -16.77 -6.43 -9.20
C ALA A 123 -15.36 -6.89 -9.56
N VAL A 124 -14.61 -6.00 -10.19
CA VAL A 124 -13.16 -6.12 -10.43
C VAL A 124 -12.45 -4.94 -9.77
N LEU A 125 -11.55 -5.19 -8.84
CA LEU A 125 -10.71 -4.17 -8.22
C LEU A 125 -9.39 -4.10 -8.99
N ASN A 126 -9.17 -3.03 -9.74
CA ASN A 126 -7.90 -2.73 -10.41
C ASN A 126 -6.99 -1.99 -9.42
N VAL A 127 -6.29 -2.74 -8.59
CA VAL A 127 -5.44 -2.20 -7.53
C VAL A 127 -4.18 -1.59 -8.12
N CYS A 128 -3.86 -0.38 -7.71
CA CYS A 128 -2.76 0.46 -8.22
C CYS A 128 -2.87 0.80 -9.71
N GLY A 129 -4.03 0.60 -10.36
CA GLY A 129 -4.21 0.89 -11.78
C GLY A 129 -3.25 0.12 -12.69
N THR A 130 -2.91 -1.11 -12.33
CA THR A 130 -1.84 -1.88 -12.97
C THR A 130 -2.27 -2.64 -14.22
N GLN A 131 -3.57 -2.76 -14.43
CA GLN A 131 -4.11 -3.52 -15.55
C GLN A 131 -4.48 -2.60 -16.70
N GLU A 132 -4.01 -2.94 -17.89
CA GLU A 132 -4.46 -2.34 -19.13
C GLU A 132 -5.78 -2.97 -19.57
N PHE A 133 -6.65 -2.18 -20.18
CA PHE A 133 -7.89 -2.71 -20.72
C PHE A 133 -7.63 -3.53 -21.98
N ASN A 134 -8.20 -4.73 -22.01
CA ASN A 134 -8.29 -5.58 -23.18
C ASN A 134 -9.76 -5.98 -23.41
N ASP A 135 -10.07 -6.52 -24.60
CA ASP A 135 -11.45 -6.87 -25.00
C ASP A 135 -12.12 -7.85 -24.03
N ASP A 136 -11.35 -8.67 -23.33
CA ASP A 136 -11.89 -9.62 -22.35
C ASP A 136 -12.28 -8.93 -21.04
N LEU A 137 -11.39 -8.05 -20.52
CA LEU A 137 -11.63 -7.29 -19.28
C LEU A 137 -12.77 -6.27 -19.46
N LEU A 138 -12.88 -5.65 -20.62
CA LEU A 138 -13.96 -4.70 -20.96
C LEU A 138 -15.36 -5.32 -20.92
N ARG A 139 -15.47 -6.65 -20.80
CA ARG A 139 -16.76 -7.36 -20.59
C ARG A 139 -17.22 -7.32 -19.13
N SER A 140 -16.41 -6.83 -18.22
CA SER A 140 -16.80 -6.61 -16.82
C SER A 140 -17.52 -5.27 -16.70
N GLU A 141 -18.68 -5.28 -16.07
CA GLU A 141 -19.52 -4.07 -15.94
C GLU A 141 -19.04 -3.13 -14.82
N ARG A 142 -18.35 -3.66 -13.80
CA ARG A 142 -17.98 -2.91 -12.59
C ARG A 142 -16.50 -3.08 -12.29
N ILE A 143 -15.69 -2.28 -12.96
CA ILE A 143 -14.24 -2.20 -12.71
C ILE A 143 -13.99 -0.99 -11.83
N LEU A 144 -13.42 -1.22 -10.66
CA LEU A 144 -13.10 -0.20 -9.67
C LEU A 144 -11.61 0.12 -9.74
N TYR A 145 -11.28 1.37 -9.97
CA TYR A 145 -9.90 1.85 -9.89
C TYR A 145 -9.52 2.12 -8.44
N VAL A 146 -8.38 1.62 -7.99
CA VAL A 146 -7.86 1.93 -6.65
C VAL A 146 -6.47 2.54 -6.79
N GLU A 147 -6.39 3.86 -6.68
CA GLU A 147 -5.16 4.60 -6.75
C GLU A 147 -4.41 4.54 -5.42
N SER A 148 -3.20 3.99 -5.43
CA SER A 148 -2.33 3.96 -4.25
C SER A 148 -1.36 5.15 -4.14
N ASP A 149 -1.15 5.85 -5.25
CA ASP A 149 -0.14 6.91 -5.39
C ASP A 149 -0.77 8.18 -6.02
N PRO A 150 -1.48 9.01 -5.25
CA PRO A 150 -2.19 10.18 -5.76
C PRO A 150 -1.27 11.32 -6.23
N GLY A 151 -1.78 12.11 -7.16
CA GLY A 151 -1.14 13.32 -7.66
C GLY A 151 -0.78 13.28 -9.14
N VAL A 152 -0.17 12.21 -9.61
CA VAL A 152 0.29 12.10 -11.01
C VAL A 152 -0.87 12.04 -11.99
N GLU A 153 -1.85 11.18 -11.72
CA GLU A 153 -2.98 11.02 -12.64
C GLU A 153 -3.85 12.28 -12.67
N GLN A 154 -4.05 12.94 -11.52
CA GLN A 154 -4.78 14.21 -11.45
C GLN A 154 -4.04 15.32 -12.21
N ILE A 155 -2.71 15.41 -12.12
CA ILE A 155 -1.92 16.37 -12.89
C ILE A 155 -2.03 16.09 -14.39
N LYS A 156 -1.93 14.82 -14.82
CA LYS A 156 -2.11 14.45 -16.23
C LYS A 156 -3.50 14.85 -16.76
N ILE A 157 -4.54 14.68 -15.94
CA ILE A 157 -5.91 15.11 -16.27
C ILE A 157 -5.96 16.64 -16.45
N ASP A 158 -5.37 17.42 -15.52
CA ASP A 158 -5.30 18.89 -15.64
C ASP A 158 -4.50 19.33 -16.89
N GLN A 159 -3.52 18.53 -17.28
CA GLN A 159 -2.74 18.72 -18.51
C GLN A 159 -3.42 18.19 -19.78
N LYS A 160 -4.63 17.64 -19.67
CA LYS A 160 -5.44 17.11 -20.79
C LYS A 160 -4.76 15.93 -21.50
N VAL A 161 -4.07 15.05 -20.76
CA VAL A 161 -3.51 13.81 -21.31
C VAL A 161 -4.66 12.85 -21.62
N GLN A 162 -4.97 12.70 -22.91
CA GLN A 162 -6.17 12.01 -23.40
C GLN A 162 -6.19 10.53 -22.95
N ASP A 163 -5.08 9.83 -23.09
CA ASP A 163 -4.99 8.40 -22.72
C ASP A 163 -5.32 8.17 -21.22
N THR A 164 -4.87 9.08 -20.34
CA THR A 164 -5.17 9.01 -18.91
C THR A 164 -6.66 9.25 -18.65
N TRP A 165 -7.24 10.24 -19.34
CA TRP A 165 -8.66 10.53 -19.23
C TRP A 165 -9.51 9.33 -19.65
N GLU A 166 -9.27 8.78 -20.84
CA GLU A 166 -10.00 7.63 -21.37
C GLU A 166 -9.82 6.40 -20.49
N TYR A 167 -8.62 6.17 -19.97
CA TYR A 167 -8.35 5.06 -19.05
C TYR A 167 -9.18 5.17 -17.77
N LEU A 168 -9.20 6.33 -17.13
CA LEU A 168 -9.93 6.53 -15.87
C LEU A 168 -11.45 6.46 -16.10
N GLN A 169 -11.98 7.03 -17.18
CA GLN A 169 -13.41 6.99 -17.48
C GLN A 169 -13.97 5.58 -17.75
N ARG A 170 -13.14 4.62 -18.06
CA ARG A 170 -13.56 3.21 -18.26
C ARG A 170 -13.84 2.49 -16.94
N HIS A 171 -13.48 3.07 -15.80
CA HIS A 171 -13.78 2.50 -14.50
C HIS A 171 -15.15 2.97 -14.00
N HIS A 172 -15.85 2.06 -13.32
CA HIS A 172 -17.14 2.33 -12.71
C HIS A 172 -17.06 3.34 -11.55
N ALA A 173 -15.98 3.26 -10.76
CA ALA A 173 -15.69 4.20 -9.68
C ALA A 173 -14.17 4.34 -9.50
N LEU A 174 -13.74 5.54 -9.06
CA LEU A 174 -12.34 5.87 -8.82
C LEU A 174 -12.12 6.05 -7.32
N PHE A 175 -11.36 5.14 -6.72
CA PHE A 175 -10.92 5.24 -5.33
C PHE A 175 -9.47 5.69 -5.25
N THR A 176 -9.12 6.47 -4.21
CA THR A 176 -7.76 6.97 -4.01
C THR A 176 -7.36 6.94 -2.54
N PHE A 177 -6.08 6.65 -2.27
CA PHE A 177 -5.45 6.82 -0.96
C PHE A 177 -5.12 8.29 -0.64
N GLY A 178 -5.39 9.19 -1.57
CA GLY A 178 -5.27 10.63 -1.39
C GLY A 178 -6.53 11.21 -0.79
N GLU A 179 -6.67 11.22 0.53
CA GLU A 179 -7.90 11.66 1.21
C GLU A 179 -8.31 13.10 0.92
N ASN A 180 -7.39 13.93 0.42
CA ASN A 180 -7.67 15.31 0.05
C ASN A 180 -7.99 15.49 -1.44
N VAL A 181 -7.79 14.47 -2.28
CA VAL A 181 -8.08 14.56 -3.73
C VAL A 181 -9.57 14.90 -3.95
N GLY A 182 -9.83 15.91 -4.76
CA GLY A 182 -11.18 16.41 -5.00
C GLY A 182 -11.72 17.36 -3.92
N THR A 183 -10.93 17.73 -2.92
CA THR A 183 -11.28 18.74 -1.91
C THR A 183 -10.52 20.05 -2.12
N GLU A 184 -10.91 21.12 -1.41
CA GLU A 184 -10.21 22.41 -1.44
C GLU A 184 -8.76 22.36 -0.92
N LYS A 185 -8.40 21.30 -0.17
CA LYS A 185 -7.06 21.10 0.37
C LYS A 185 -6.05 20.61 -0.70
N PHE A 186 -6.55 20.03 -1.78
CA PHE A 186 -5.72 19.49 -2.86
C PHE A 186 -5.73 20.47 -4.05
N PRO A 187 -4.56 20.96 -4.51
CA PRO A 187 -4.51 22.08 -5.45
C PRO A 187 -4.78 21.71 -6.91
N VAL A 188 -4.77 20.41 -7.26
CA VAL A 188 -4.93 19.97 -8.64
C VAL A 188 -6.40 19.71 -8.95
N PRO A 189 -6.97 20.35 -9.98
CA PRO A 189 -8.36 20.14 -10.38
C PRO A 189 -8.61 18.70 -10.86
N THR A 190 -9.78 18.15 -10.52
CA THR A 190 -10.18 16.80 -10.96
C THR A 190 -11.06 16.82 -12.23
N HIS A 191 -11.42 18.00 -12.71
CA HIS A 191 -12.20 18.21 -13.95
C HIS A 191 -13.50 17.40 -14.03
N GLY A 192 -14.18 17.22 -12.89
CA GLY A 192 -15.44 16.49 -12.82
C GLY A 192 -15.33 14.97 -12.65
N LEU A 193 -14.12 14.42 -12.59
CA LEU A 193 -13.92 13.05 -12.14
C LEU A 193 -14.13 13.01 -10.61
N GLU A 194 -15.05 12.15 -10.18
CA GLU A 194 -15.31 11.92 -8.77
C GLU A 194 -14.28 10.93 -8.20
N TRP A 195 -13.48 11.40 -7.24
CA TRP A 195 -12.52 10.56 -6.53
C TRP A 195 -13.07 10.25 -5.13
N LEU A 196 -13.24 8.98 -4.86
CA LEU A 196 -13.73 8.48 -3.59
C LEU A 196 -12.54 8.16 -2.68
N PRO A 197 -12.32 8.87 -1.56
CA PRO A 197 -11.21 8.57 -0.68
C PRO A 197 -11.38 7.18 -0.06
N THR A 198 -10.31 6.41 -0.04
CA THR A 198 -10.24 5.11 0.62
C THR A 198 -8.91 4.96 1.34
N ARG A 199 -8.74 3.87 2.07
CA ARG A 199 -7.54 3.61 2.86
C ARG A 199 -6.95 2.26 2.49
N GLN A 200 -5.72 2.03 2.95
CA GLN A 200 -5.07 0.74 2.85
C GLN A 200 -5.85 -0.28 3.69
N PRO A 201 -6.37 -1.35 3.11
CA PRO A 201 -6.91 -2.43 3.89
C PRO A 201 -5.76 -3.20 4.53
N ILE A 202 -5.76 -3.34 5.84
CA ILE A 202 -4.75 -4.10 6.57
C ILE A 202 -5.46 -5.21 7.36
N VAL A 203 -5.11 -6.45 7.10
CA VAL A 203 -5.51 -7.58 7.93
C VAL A 203 -4.66 -7.53 9.19
N THR A 204 -5.13 -6.81 10.21
CA THR A 204 -4.30 -6.36 11.33
C THR A 204 -3.73 -7.49 12.16
N ASP A 205 -4.43 -8.61 12.32
CA ASP A 205 -3.96 -9.77 13.09
C ASP A 205 -2.76 -10.48 12.45
N LEU A 206 -2.59 -10.41 11.11
CA LEU A 206 -1.40 -10.93 10.43
C LEU A 206 -0.11 -10.20 10.83
N TRP A 207 -0.23 -8.99 11.37
CA TRP A 207 0.90 -8.16 11.81
C TRP A 207 1.11 -8.17 13.31
N GLN A 208 0.13 -8.55 14.10
CA GLN A 208 0.20 -8.47 15.57
C GLN A 208 1.39 -9.28 16.12
N THR A 209 2.05 -8.66 17.08
CA THR A 209 3.05 -9.33 17.92
C THR A 209 2.86 -8.92 19.38
N ARG A 210 2.96 -9.91 20.29
CA ARG A 210 2.95 -9.68 21.74
C ARG A 210 4.37 -9.42 22.27
N ARG A 211 5.38 -9.64 21.45
CA ARG A 211 6.78 -9.43 21.84
C ARG A 211 7.10 -7.94 21.91
N ARG A 212 7.64 -7.50 23.02
CA ARG A 212 8.29 -6.19 23.07
C ARG A 212 9.50 -6.19 22.13
N PRO A 213 9.82 -5.05 21.52
CA PRO A 213 11.09 -4.95 20.79
C PRO A 213 12.26 -5.26 21.74
N ALA A 214 13.35 -5.78 21.19
CA ALA A 214 14.57 -5.91 21.95
C ALA A 214 15.07 -4.50 22.40
N GLU A 215 15.83 -4.44 23.48
CA GLU A 215 16.41 -3.15 23.93
C GLU A 215 17.30 -2.50 22.87
N THR A 216 17.92 -3.33 22.02
CA THR A 216 18.73 -2.91 20.89
C THR A 216 17.94 -2.56 19.63
N ALA A 217 16.61 -2.69 19.64
CA ALA A 217 15.79 -2.37 18.50
C ALA A 217 15.78 -0.87 18.22
N VAL A 218 15.81 -0.52 16.93
CA VAL A 218 15.87 0.87 16.44
C VAL A 218 14.62 1.23 15.64
N PHE A 219 14.42 2.51 15.40
CA PHE A 219 13.44 2.96 14.41
C PHE A 219 13.92 2.56 13.02
N THR A 220 13.05 1.96 12.22
CA THR A 220 13.42 1.43 10.91
C THR A 220 12.60 2.05 9.80
N SER A 221 13.10 1.99 8.58
CA SER A 221 12.35 2.26 7.36
C SER A 221 12.84 1.35 6.24
N ILE A 222 11.95 0.97 5.34
CA ILE A 222 12.28 0.27 4.09
C ILE A 222 11.88 1.19 2.95
N ALA A 223 12.82 1.65 2.14
CA ALA A 223 12.52 2.61 1.08
C ALA A 223 13.37 2.38 -0.18
N ASN A 224 12.72 2.45 -1.34
CA ASN A 224 13.46 2.67 -2.57
C ASN A 224 14.04 4.08 -2.56
N TRP A 225 15.36 4.20 -2.73
CA TRP A 225 16.07 5.47 -2.65
C TRP A 225 15.70 6.41 -3.80
N SER A 226 15.78 5.89 -5.01
CA SER A 226 15.49 6.64 -6.22
C SER A 226 14.74 5.78 -7.22
N THR A 227 13.81 6.38 -7.91
CA THR A 227 13.01 5.77 -8.98
C THR A 227 13.45 6.22 -10.37
N SER A 228 14.63 6.79 -10.50
CA SER A 228 15.19 7.30 -11.78
C SER A 228 14.27 8.28 -12.53
N GLY A 229 13.46 9.05 -11.79
CA GLY A 229 12.54 10.03 -12.37
C GLY A 229 11.29 9.45 -13.06
N LEU A 230 11.03 8.16 -12.92
CA LEU A 230 10.00 7.41 -13.66
C LEU A 230 8.59 8.03 -13.61
N LYS A 231 8.23 8.66 -12.49
CA LYS A 231 6.94 9.34 -12.29
C LYS A 231 7.14 10.79 -11.79
N ASP A 232 8.31 11.39 -12.03
CA ASP A 232 8.48 12.82 -11.84
C ASP A 232 7.56 13.55 -12.82
N ILE A 233 6.90 14.60 -12.36
CA ILE A 233 5.96 15.34 -13.18
C ILE A 233 6.15 16.85 -13.00
N THR A 234 6.01 17.62 -14.07
CA THR A 234 6.03 19.08 -14.01
C THR A 234 4.59 19.59 -14.09
N TRP A 235 4.20 20.46 -13.17
CA TRP A 235 2.89 21.09 -13.14
C TRP A 235 3.01 22.55 -12.77
N ARG A 236 2.38 23.43 -13.55
CA ARG A 236 2.44 24.90 -13.40
C ARG A 236 3.85 25.46 -13.28
N GLY A 237 4.80 24.87 -14.06
CA GLY A 237 6.20 25.29 -14.06
C GLY A 237 7.05 24.70 -12.92
N GLU A 238 6.47 23.97 -11.99
CA GLU A 238 7.19 23.34 -10.89
C GLU A 238 7.33 21.83 -11.11
N LYS A 239 8.53 21.29 -10.80
CA LYS A 239 8.79 19.85 -10.83
C LYS A 239 8.43 19.22 -9.50
N TYR A 240 7.68 18.14 -9.55
CA TYR A 240 7.29 17.29 -8.42
C TYR A 240 7.99 15.96 -8.52
N LEU A 241 8.72 15.58 -7.47
CA LEU A 241 9.57 14.39 -7.47
C LEU A 241 8.84 13.18 -6.92
N TRP A 242 9.04 12.04 -7.59
CA TRP A 242 8.51 10.75 -7.14
C TRP A 242 9.38 10.06 -6.09
N SER A 243 10.67 10.37 -6.05
CA SER A 243 11.62 9.78 -5.11
C SER A 243 11.48 10.34 -3.70
N LYS A 244 11.78 9.51 -2.68
CA LYS A 244 11.83 9.89 -1.26
C LYS A 244 13.21 10.46 -0.85
N SER A 245 14.24 10.25 -1.66
CA SER A 245 15.62 10.63 -1.33
C SER A 245 15.78 12.10 -0.93
N PRO A 246 15.14 13.10 -1.58
CA PRO A 246 15.31 14.49 -1.16
C PRO A 246 14.83 14.74 0.28
N GLU A 247 13.70 14.13 0.66
CA GLU A 247 13.15 14.31 1.99
C GLU A 247 13.99 13.56 3.07
N PHE A 248 14.52 12.37 2.76
CA PHE A 248 15.47 11.70 3.65
C PHE A 248 16.74 12.54 3.86
N VAL A 249 17.29 13.12 2.79
CA VAL A 249 18.47 14.01 2.88
C VAL A 249 18.17 15.27 3.72
N ARG A 250 16.97 15.84 3.59
CA ARG A 250 16.51 16.99 4.38
C ARG A 250 16.54 16.72 5.89
N PHE A 251 16.22 15.50 6.29
CA PHE A 251 16.14 15.08 7.68
C PHE A 251 17.30 14.17 8.11
N VAL A 252 18.40 14.17 7.37
CA VAL A 252 19.55 13.28 7.63
C VAL A 252 20.10 13.37 9.06
N SER A 253 20.04 14.54 9.70
CA SER A 253 20.51 14.73 11.07
C SER A 253 19.53 14.29 12.16
N ALA A 254 18.38 13.72 11.80
CA ALA A 254 17.35 13.33 12.77
C ALA A 254 17.85 12.33 13.83
N PRO A 255 18.57 11.23 13.49
CA PRO A 255 19.07 10.30 14.49
C PRO A 255 20.01 10.99 15.47
N LYS A 256 21.05 11.66 14.96
CA LYS A 256 22.05 12.35 15.78
C LYS A 256 21.44 13.41 16.71
N LYS A 257 20.40 14.13 16.25
CA LYS A 257 19.73 15.17 17.03
C LYS A 257 18.76 14.60 18.06
N SER A 258 18.18 13.45 17.81
CA SER A 258 17.27 12.77 18.75
C SER A 258 18.00 11.87 19.77
N GLY A 259 19.27 11.54 19.53
CA GLY A 259 20.03 10.59 20.34
C GLY A 259 19.59 9.14 20.12
N GLU A 260 18.91 8.84 18.99
CA GLU A 260 18.45 7.51 18.62
C GLU A 260 19.08 7.08 17.29
N THR A 261 19.39 5.79 17.17
CA THR A 261 19.78 5.22 15.87
C THR A 261 18.54 4.95 15.03
N PHE A 262 18.57 5.41 13.77
CA PHE A 262 17.58 5.02 12.77
C PHE A 262 18.23 4.09 11.76
N GLU A 263 17.47 3.09 11.29
CA GLU A 263 17.93 2.16 10.28
C GLU A 263 17.12 2.32 9.00
N LEU A 264 17.81 2.43 7.88
CA LEU A 264 17.19 2.55 6.55
C LEU A 264 17.64 1.38 5.69
N ALA A 265 16.69 0.49 5.39
CA ALA A 265 16.87 -0.54 4.38
C ALA A 265 16.65 0.09 2.99
N THR A 266 17.72 0.28 2.24
CA THR A 266 17.69 1.05 0.99
C THR A 266 18.75 0.62 0.00
N ASN A 267 18.46 0.83 -1.29
CA ASN A 267 19.37 0.60 -2.41
C ASN A 267 20.21 1.84 -2.77
N MET A 268 20.51 2.68 -1.80
CA MET A 268 21.37 3.87 -1.98
C MET A 268 22.78 3.45 -2.44
N LYS A 269 23.20 3.96 -3.61
CA LYS A 269 24.51 3.63 -4.24
C LYS A 269 25.51 4.79 -4.20
N ASP A 270 25.05 6.01 -3.94
CA ASP A 270 25.89 7.22 -3.92
C ASP A 270 26.70 7.28 -2.64
N GLU A 271 28.01 7.03 -2.74
CA GLU A 271 28.91 6.96 -1.57
C GLU A 271 28.96 8.25 -0.75
N PRO A 272 29.07 9.46 -1.32
CA PRO A 272 29.05 10.70 -0.52
C PRO A 272 27.77 10.84 0.31
N THR A 273 26.63 10.45 -0.26
CA THR A 273 25.36 10.46 0.49
C THR A 273 25.35 9.38 1.57
N ARG A 274 25.85 8.19 1.30
CA ARG A 274 25.99 7.11 2.30
C ARG A 274 26.83 7.54 3.49
N GLU A 275 28.01 8.10 3.25
CA GLU A 275 28.90 8.62 4.29
C GLU A 275 28.18 9.66 5.16
N LYS A 276 27.49 10.62 4.54
CA LYS A 276 26.69 11.63 5.24
C LYS A 276 25.62 11.03 6.16
N PHE A 277 24.97 9.92 5.75
CA PHE A 277 24.01 9.23 6.60
C PHE A 277 24.70 8.53 7.77
N LEU A 278 25.80 7.82 7.54
CA LEU A 278 26.58 7.15 8.59
C LEU A 278 27.12 8.13 9.64
N GLU A 279 27.62 9.30 9.22
CA GLU A 279 28.08 10.39 10.11
C GLU A 279 26.96 10.99 10.98
N ASN A 280 25.70 10.75 10.62
CA ASN A 280 24.51 11.22 11.32
C ASN A 280 23.76 10.09 12.04
N ASP A 281 24.45 9.03 12.44
CA ASP A 281 23.96 7.91 13.25
C ASP A 281 22.86 7.06 12.59
N TRP A 282 22.82 7.06 11.25
CA TRP A 282 22.01 6.12 10.50
C TRP A 282 22.71 4.77 10.38
N ARG A 283 21.92 3.70 10.47
CA ARG A 283 22.34 2.37 10.03
C ARG A 283 21.75 2.12 8.64
N LEU A 284 22.62 1.80 7.67
CA LEU A 284 22.22 1.49 6.30
C LEU A 284 22.33 -0.01 6.07
N VAL A 285 21.22 -0.64 5.67
CA VAL A 285 21.15 -2.08 5.39
C VAL A 285 20.62 -2.35 3.99
N SER A 286 20.97 -3.52 3.44
CA SER A 286 20.46 -3.95 2.14
C SER A 286 18.94 -4.22 2.22
N PRO A 287 18.13 -3.73 1.28
CA PRO A 287 16.72 -4.03 1.24
C PRO A 287 16.41 -5.38 0.57
N ILE A 288 17.40 -6.04 -0.05
CA ILE A 288 17.21 -7.15 -0.98
C ILE A 288 16.50 -8.32 -0.30
N GLU A 289 17.07 -8.86 0.77
CA GLU A 289 16.49 -10.00 1.49
C GLU A 289 15.09 -9.70 2.04
N LEU A 290 14.91 -8.49 2.55
CA LEU A 290 13.62 -8.01 3.05
C LEU A 290 12.58 -7.85 1.92
N SER A 291 13.03 -7.52 0.71
CA SER A 291 12.12 -7.30 -0.43
C SER A 291 11.73 -8.60 -1.13
N ILE A 292 12.59 -9.62 -1.11
CA ILE A 292 12.35 -10.90 -1.77
C ILE A 292 11.41 -11.79 -0.93
N ASP A 293 11.56 -11.78 0.39
CA ASP A 293 10.78 -12.62 1.29
C ASP A 293 9.77 -11.79 2.11
N TYR A 294 8.49 -11.95 1.78
CA TYR A 294 7.40 -11.23 2.45
C TYR A 294 7.24 -11.60 3.93
N ARG A 295 7.71 -12.79 4.36
CA ARG A 295 7.73 -13.19 5.77
C ARG A 295 8.85 -12.48 6.53
N GLN A 296 10.07 -12.42 5.96
CA GLN A 296 11.17 -11.65 6.53
C GLN A 296 10.84 -10.16 6.60
N TYR A 297 10.18 -9.60 5.60
CA TYR A 297 9.68 -8.23 5.62
C TYR A 297 8.74 -7.98 6.81
N ARG A 298 7.77 -8.86 7.03
CA ARG A 298 6.87 -8.79 8.18
C ARG A 298 7.61 -8.90 9.51
N ASP A 299 8.53 -9.82 9.61
CA ASP A 299 9.30 -10.04 10.85
C ASP A 299 10.25 -8.88 11.14
N TYR A 300 10.84 -8.28 10.12
CA TYR A 300 11.61 -7.04 10.25
C TYR A 300 10.77 -5.91 10.85
N ILE A 301 9.58 -5.67 10.34
CA ILE A 301 8.63 -4.69 10.89
C ILE A 301 8.27 -5.03 12.34
N ARG A 302 7.94 -6.28 12.62
CA ARG A 302 7.56 -6.74 13.96
C ARG A 302 8.67 -6.62 15.01
N ASN A 303 9.92 -6.71 14.60
CA ASN A 303 11.08 -6.64 15.47
C ASN A 303 11.63 -5.22 15.64
N SER A 304 11.16 -4.26 14.87
CA SER A 304 11.56 -2.86 14.96
C SER A 304 11.05 -2.20 16.24
N LYS A 305 11.72 -1.18 16.73
CA LYS A 305 11.23 -0.28 17.80
C LYS A 305 10.01 0.51 17.33
N GLY A 306 10.07 1.02 16.11
CA GLY A 306 9.02 1.79 15.46
C GLY A 306 9.40 2.09 14.01
N GLU A 307 8.60 2.88 13.33
CA GLU A 307 8.94 3.41 12.01
C GLU A 307 9.33 4.87 12.09
N PHE A 308 10.42 5.25 11.39
CA PHE A 308 10.63 6.62 10.94
C PHE A 308 10.53 6.66 9.42
N THR A 309 9.69 7.51 8.86
CA THR A 309 9.55 7.59 7.41
C THR A 309 9.23 8.99 6.92
N VAL A 310 9.66 9.27 5.69
CA VAL A 310 9.29 10.46 4.92
C VAL A 310 8.31 10.10 3.80
N ALA A 311 7.56 11.08 3.32
CA ALA A 311 6.70 10.95 2.16
C ALA A 311 7.44 11.38 0.88
N LYS A 312 6.87 11.10 -0.29
CA LYS A 312 7.36 11.64 -1.57
C LYS A 312 7.07 13.14 -1.63
N ASP A 313 7.95 13.91 -2.28
CA ASP A 313 7.78 15.36 -2.49
C ASP A 313 6.38 15.71 -3.02
N GLN A 314 5.87 14.95 -3.98
CA GLN A 314 4.53 15.12 -4.54
C GLN A 314 3.43 15.07 -3.47
N TYR A 315 3.50 14.13 -2.52
CA TYR A 315 2.46 13.98 -1.53
C TYR A 315 2.45 15.10 -0.51
N VAL A 316 3.64 15.58 -0.15
CA VAL A 316 3.81 16.69 0.80
C VAL A 316 3.36 18.00 0.18
N ARG A 317 3.90 18.35 -1.01
CA ARG A 317 3.66 19.64 -1.66
C ARG A 317 2.25 19.78 -2.21
N LEU A 318 1.65 18.69 -2.69
CA LEU A 318 0.26 18.67 -3.14
C LEU A 318 -0.73 18.45 -1.99
N ASN A 319 -0.26 18.25 -0.76
CA ASN A 319 -1.12 18.01 0.41
C ASN A 319 -2.17 16.91 0.14
N THR A 320 -1.72 15.80 -0.43
CA THR A 320 -2.60 14.75 -0.97
C THR A 320 -3.45 14.04 0.08
N GLY A 321 -3.06 14.08 1.36
CA GLY A 321 -3.66 13.27 2.40
C GLY A 321 -3.23 11.79 2.36
N TRP A 322 -2.15 11.48 1.64
CA TRP A 322 -1.66 10.11 1.47
C TRP A 322 -1.03 9.53 2.74
N PHE A 323 -1.28 8.26 2.98
CA PHE A 323 -0.64 7.46 4.02
C PHE A 323 -0.01 6.20 3.42
N SER A 324 1.03 5.62 4.04
CA SER A 324 1.74 4.48 3.47
C SER A 324 1.16 3.14 3.94
N ASP A 325 1.04 2.17 3.01
CA ASP A 325 0.70 0.76 3.33
C ASP A 325 1.65 0.18 4.37
N ARG A 326 2.94 0.36 4.17
CA ARG A 326 3.98 -0.10 5.10
C ARG A 326 3.79 0.52 6.48
N THR A 327 3.51 1.80 6.56
CA THR A 327 3.28 2.52 7.81
C THR A 327 2.08 1.98 8.56
N ALA A 328 0.99 1.65 7.85
CA ALA A 328 -0.17 1.00 8.44
C ALA A 328 0.16 -0.41 8.99
N CYS A 329 1.10 -1.14 8.35
CA CYS A 329 1.60 -2.41 8.86
C CYS A 329 2.41 -2.26 10.16
N TYR A 330 3.23 -1.21 10.31
CA TYR A 330 3.92 -0.90 11.57
C TYR A 330 2.91 -0.62 12.69
N LEU A 331 1.90 0.21 12.42
CA LEU A 331 0.83 0.47 13.38
C LEU A 331 0.13 -0.83 13.81
N ALA A 332 -0.23 -1.70 12.86
CA ALA A 332 -0.88 -2.98 13.14
C ALA A 332 0.01 -3.92 13.98
N ALA A 333 1.33 -3.87 13.79
CA ALA A 333 2.30 -4.59 14.62
C ALA A 333 2.47 -3.98 16.03
N GLY A 334 1.82 -2.86 16.31
CA GLY A 334 2.00 -2.11 17.56
C GLY A 334 3.35 -1.43 17.66
N ARG A 335 3.89 -1.02 16.51
CA ARG A 335 5.14 -0.26 16.40
C ARG A 335 4.80 1.21 16.20
N PRO A 336 5.13 2.10 17.15
CA PRO A 336 4.89 3.52 16.99
C PRO A 336 5.52 4.07 15.71
N VAL A 337 4.87 5.04 15.12
CA VAL A 337 5.28 5.61 13.84
C VAL A 337 5.60 7.10 13.97
N ILE A 338 6.70 7.52 13.37
CA ILE A 338 7.07 8.92 13.14
C ILE A 338 7.06 9.14 11.62
N THR A 339 6.07 9.86 11.09
CA THR A 339 5.89 10.05 9.65
C THR A 339 5.71 11.51 9.25
N GLN A 340 6.12 11.85 8.04
CA GLN A 340 5.98 13.20 7.51
C GLN A 340 4.50 13.51 7.20
N LYS A 341 4.06 14.74 7.52
CA LYS A 341 2.71 15.22 7.26
C LYS A 341 2.45 15.35 5.76
N THR A 342 1.32 14.81 5.33
CA THR A 342 0.79 14.93 3.95
C THR A 342 -0.65 15.45 3.92
N GLY A 343 -1.22 15.78 5.10
CA GLY A 343 -2.57 16.33 5.26
C GLY A 343 -3.66 15.30 5.48
N PHE A 344 -3.36 14.05 5.86
CA PHE A 344 -4.39 13.06 6.15
C PHE A 344 -5.19 13.40 7.41
N PRO A 345 -6.49 13.05 7.52
CA PRO A 345 -7.40 13.55 8.55
C PRO A 345 -7.04 13.21 10.00
N TRP A 346 -6.30 12.12 10.23
CA TRP A 346 -5.90 11.65 11.58
C TRP A 346 -4.45 11.97 11.93
N GLU A 347 -3.82 12.95 11.28
CA GLU A 347 -2.41 13.29 11.51
C GLU A 347 -2.13 13.91 12.90
N GLU A 348 -3.15 14.32 13.63
CA GLU A 348 -3.03 14.95 14.95
C GLU A 348 -3.37 14.00 16.12
N THR A 349 -3.16 12.68 15.96
CA THR A 349 -3.49 11.69 17.01
C THR A 349 -2.55 11.75 18.23
N HIS A 350 -1.31 12.17 18.05
CA HIS A 350 -0.25 12.31 19.08
C HIS A 350 0.03 11.06 19.94
N ARG A 351 -0.56 9.90 19.62
CA ARG A 351 -0.32 8.63 20.31
C ARG A 351 -0.24 7.50 19.30
N GLY A 352 0.88 6.78 19.33
CA GLY A 352 1.13 5.67 18.39
C GLY A 352 1.51 6.11 16.97
N LEU A 353 0.98 7.26 16.53
CA LEU A 353 1.32 7.93 15.29
C LEU A 353 1.67 9.37 15.60
N LEU A 354 2.92 9.75 15.35
CA LEU A 354 3.42 11.09 15.51
C LEU A 354 3.85 11.62 14.14
N THR A 355 3.48 12.85 13.85
CA THR A 355 3.69 13.45 12.54
C THR A 355 4.63 14.65 12.63
N PHE A 356 5.35 14.92 11.54
CA PHE A 356 6.32 16.01 11.52
C PHE A 356 6.34 16.77 10.19
N ARG A 357 6.79 18.03 10.24
CA ARG A 357 7.21 18.88 9.12
C ARG A 357 8.63 19.41 9.31
N SER A 358 9.14 19.33 10.53
CA SER A 358 10.43 19.89 10.94
C SER A 358 11.24 18.91 11.77
N LEU A 359 12.57 19.15 11.81
CA LEU A 359 13.49 18.37 12.62
C LEU A 359 13.19 18.43 14.14
N PRO A 360 12.85 19.59 14.74
CA PRO A 360 12.44 19.62 16.14
C PRO A 360 11.25 18.72 16.47
N GLU A 361 10.25 18.63 15.58
CA GLU A 361 9.10 17.74 15.78
C GLU A 361 9.51 16.25 15.76
N ILE A 362 10.50 15.87 14.95
CA ILE A 362 11.04 14.50 14.96
C ILE A 362 11.69 14.19 16.30
N VAL A 363 12.53 15.11 16.81
CA VAL A 363 13.21 14.96 18.11
C VAL A 363 12.19 14.83 19.24
N GLU A 364 11.15 15.64 19.23
CA GLU A 364 10.09 15.56 20.23
C GLU A 364 9.30 14.27 20.13
N ALA A 365 8.96 13.81 18.92
CA ALA A 365 8.29 12.54 18.71
C ALA A 365 9.08 11.34 19.28
N VAL A 366 10.40 11.31 19.07
CA VAL A 366 11.29 10.30 19.65
C VAL A 366 11.23 10.33 21.18
N LYS A 367 11.31 11.51 21.77
CA LYS A 367 11.23 11.67 23.25
C LYS A 367 9.89 11.18 23.79
N MET A 368 8.78 11.55 23.15
CA MET A 368 7.45 11.12 23.57
C MET A 368 7.31 9.60 23.54
N ILE A 369 7.76 8.93 22.46
CA ILE A 369 7.72 7.48 22.35
C ILE A 369 8.58 6.82 23.43
N ASN A 370 9.78 7.34 23.67
CA ASN A 370 10.70 6.81 24.70
C ASN A 370 10.17 6.99 26.13
N ALA A 371 9.44 8.07 26.38
CA ALA A 371 8.88 8.35 27.70
C ALA A 371 7.79 7.30 28.09
N ASP A 372 6.97 6.83 27.16
CA ASP A 372 5.98 5.79 27.40
C ASP A 372 5.75 4.93 26.14
N TYR A 373 6.69 4.07 25.88
CA TYR A 373 6.61 3.13 24.75
C TYR A 373 5.35 2.24 24.78
N ALA A 374 4.93 1.81 25.98
CA ALA A 374 3.78 0.92 26.13
C ALA A 374 2.48 1.61 25.69
N LEU A 375 2.29 2.87 26.07
CA LEU A 375 1.17 3.70 25.66
C LEU A 375 1.14 3.85 24.12
N HIS A 376 2.27 4.24 23.54
CA HIS A 376 2.37 4.44 22.09
C HIS A 376 2.20 3.15 21.31
N SER A 377 2.74 2.02 21.80
CA SER A 377 2.57 0.71 21.18
C SER A 377 1.10 0.25 21.20
N LYS A 378 0.39 0.48 22.30
CA LYS A 378 -1.06 0.18 22.37
C LYS A 378 -1.85 1.07 21.42
N ALA A 379 -1.62 2.37 21.46
CA ALA A 379 -2.32 3.34 20.61
C ALA A 379 -2.10 3.08 19.12
N ALA A 380 -0.91 2.63 18.71
CA ALA A 380 -0.62 2.23 17.33
C ALA A 380 -1.55 1.09 16.87
N ARG A 381 -1.69 0.02 17.68
CA ARG A 381 -2.60 -1.09 17.35
C ARG A 381 -4.06 -0.67 17.30
N ASP A 382 -4.48 0.17 18.27
CA ASP A 382 -5.86 0.64 18.35
C ASP A 382 -6.19 1.47 17.09
N LEU A 383 -5.30 2.38 16.71
CA LEU A 383 -5.42 3.19 15.49
C LEU A 383 -5.47 2.32 14.21
N ALA A 384 -4.60 1.31 14.11
CA ALA A 384 -4.62 0.41 12.96
C ALA A 384 -5.97 -0.32 12.80
N ARG A 385 -6.55 -0.81 13.90
CA ARG A 385 -7.86 -1.47 13.89
C ARG A 385 -9.02 -0.50 13.60
N GLU A 386 -8.90 0.73 14.07
CA GLU A 386 -9.93 1.75 13.83
C GLU A 386 -9.95 2.19 12.37
N VAL A 387 -8.78 2.50 11.81
CA VAL A 387 -8.63 3.21 10.54
C VAL A 387 -8.40 2.28 9.35
N PHE A 388 -7.65 1.17 9.56
CA PHE A 388 -7.10 0.36 8.46
C PHE A 388 -7.60 -1.09 8.45
N GLU A 389 -8.43 -1.52 9.41
CA GLU A 389 -8.92 -2.92 9.41
C GLU A 389 -9.54 -3.29 8.07
N ALA A 390 -9.02 -4.36 7.44
CA ALA A 390 -9.32 -4.72 6.07
C ALA A 390 -10.82 -4.90 5.82
N GLU A 391 -11.53 -5.58 6.72
CA GLU A 391 -12.96 -5.82 6.58
C GLU A 391 -13.77 -4.52 6.60
N LYS A 392 -13.38 -3.54 7.41
CA LYS A 392 -14.05 -2.23 7.48
C LYS A 392 -13.80 -1.41 6.20
N VAL A 393 -12.53 -1.35 5.79
CA VAL A 393 -12.13 -0.58 4.60
C VAL A 393 -12.78 -1.14 3.34
N LEU A 394 -12.70 -2.46 3.15
CA LEU A 394 -13.21 -3.12 1.95
C LEU A 394 -14.73 -3.15 1.91
N LYS A 395 -15.40 -3.32 3.05
CA LYS A 395 -16.85 -3.18 3.14
C LYS A 395 -17.31 -1.80 2.69
N SER A 396 -16.69 -0.75 3.24
CA SER A 396 -16.99 0.65 2.86
C SER A 396 -16.71 0.91 1.38
N LEU A 397 -15.61 0.37 0.83
CA LEU A 397 -15.27 0.50 -0.58
C LEU A 397 -16.35 -0.11 -1.47
N LEU A 398 -16.78 -1.35 -1.18
CA LEU A 398 -17.82 -2.04 -1.95
C LEU A 398 -19.17 -1.33 -1.86
N GLU A 399 -19.61 -0.95 -0.66
CA GLU A 399 -20.88 -0.22 -0.44
C GLU A 399 -20.92 1.10 -1.22
N ARG A 400 -19.82 1.87 -1.21
CA ARG A 400 -19.72 3.14 -1.95
C ARG A 400 -19.63 2.97 -3.46
N ALA A 401 -19.18 1.80 -3.92
CA ALA A 401 -19.25 1.40 -5.33
C ALA A 401 -20.61 0.82 -5.74
N GLY A 402 -21.58 0.70 -4.82
CA GLY A 402 -22.88 0.11 -5.09
C GLY A 402 -22.86 -1.41 -5.32
N ILE A 403 -21.89 -2.13 -4.68
CA ILE A 403 -21.67 -3.56 -4.82
C ILE A 403 -22.31 -4.33 -3.65
#